data_bfdd99a11177a720276a40a5baef173b
#
_entry.id   bfdd99a11177a720276a40a5baef173b
#
_cell.length_a   1.000
_cell.length_b   1.000
_cell.length_c   1.000
_cell.angle_alpha   90.00
_cell.angle_beta   90.00
_cell.angle_gamma   90.00
#
_symmetry.space_group_name_H-M   'P 1'
#
loop_
_entity.id
_entity.type
_entity.pdbx_description
1 polymer ?
#
loop_
_entity_poly.entity_id
_entity_poly.type
_entity_poly.pdbx_seq_one_letter_code
_entity_poly.pdbx_strand_id
1 'polypeptide(L)'
;QIVLDKNKKHEIGLVVDSISIDDFKDKNRSKDAMIRLSEAVERAIIESEGLVEIDILGEKTIMSNKFSCANCGFSFPEIEPRLFSFNSPYGACATCNGLGTKYFGGLDACEDCGGKRLRKEALNVFLDDTHKINIVDITDLTIAKAKEYFATLPLTPKEMEIASVITKEIQSRLDFMLNVGLAYLQLNRKADTLSGGEAQRIRLASQLGSQLVG
;
A
#
# COMPACT_ATOMS: atom_id res chain seq x y z
N GLN A 1 -27.75 -3.89 -34.53
CA GLN A 1 -26.43 -3.44 -35.01
C GLN A 1 -26.26 -1.99 -34.55
N ILE A 2 -25.25 -1.74 -33.70
CA ILE A 2 -24.95 -0.37 -33.20
C ILE A 2 -24.15 0.32 -34.31
N VAL A 3 -24.66 1.45 -34.81
CA VAL A 3 -23.97 2.28 -35.82
C VAL A 3 -23.25 3.41 -35.07
N LEU A 4 -21.94 3.43 -35.10
CA LEU A 4 -21.10 4.41 -34.44
C LEU A 4 -20.53 5.40 -35.47
N ASP A 5 -20.49 6.68 -35.12
CA ASP A 5 -19.86 7.72 -35.94
C ASP A 5 -18.33 7.68 -35.72
N LYS A 6 -17.57 7.49 -36.80
CA LYS A 6 -16.10 7.35 -36.76
C LYS A 6 -15.36 8.58 -36.19
N ASN A 7 -15.99 9.75 -36.15
CA ASN A 7 -15.36 11.02 -35.75
C ASN A 7 -15.82 11.48 -34.37
N LYS A 8 -16.61 10.69 -33.65
CA LYS A 8 -17.05 11.02 -32.28
C LYS A 8 -16.54 10.01 -31.28
N LYS A 9 -16.28 10.48 -30.05
CA LYS A 9 -16.06 9.60 -28.90
C LYS A 9 -17.40 8.99 -28.52
N HIS A 10 -17.42 7.67 -28.33
CA HIS A 10 -18.58 6.93 -27.90
C HIS A 10 -18.25 6.24 -26.56
N GLU A 11 -19.21 6.27 -25.67
CA GLU A 11 -19.19 5.46 -24.45
C GLU A 11 -20.13 4.26 -24.68
N ILE A 12 -19.61 3.07 -24.51
CA ILE A 12 -20.36 1.84 -24.68
C ILE A 12 -20.35 1.08 -23.38
N GLY A 13 -21.54 0.92 -22.78
CA GLY A 13 -21.72 0.14 -21.55
C GLY A 13 -22.45 -1.17 -21.86
N LEU A 14 -21.99 -2.26 -21.25
CA LEU A 14 -22.71 -3.54 -21.22
C LEU A 14 -23.55 -3.57 -19.93
N VAL A 15 -24.88 -3.61 -20.10
CA VAL A 15 -25.78 -3.83 -18.96
C VAL A 15 -25.75 -5.32 -18.60
N VAL A 16 -25.20 -5.64 -17.46
CA VAL A 16 -25.07 -7.02 -16.97
C VAL A 16 -26.35 -7.51 -16.34
N ASP A 17 -26.98 -6.67 -15.51
CA ASP A 17 -28.26 -6.98 -14.86
C ASP A 17 -29.03 -5.69 -14.48
N SER A 18 -30.33 -5.85 -14.18
CA SER A 18 -31.20 -4.80 -13.66
C SER A 18 -32.07 -5.37 -12.56
N ILE A 19 -31.94 -4.82 -11.35
CA ILE A 19 -32.61 -5.33 -10.13
C ILE A 19 -33.52 -4.25 -9.56
N SER A 20 -34.73 -4.62 -9.19
CA SER A 20 -35.68 -3.68 -8.57
C SER A 20 -35.28 -3.35 -7.12
N ILE A 21 -35.32 -2.07 -6.77
CA ILE A 21 -35.09 -1.62 -5.38
C ILE A 21 -36.15 -2.22 -4.44
N ASP A 22 -37.36 -2.49 -4.94
CA ASP A 22 -38.43 -3.05 -4.12
C ASP A 22 -38.16 -4.51 -3.71
N ASP A 23 -37.35 -5.25 -4.46
CA ASP A 23 -36.94 -6.60 -4.10
C ASP A 23 -36.06 -6.61 -2.82
N PHE A 24 -35.32 -5.53 -2.55
CA PHE A 24 -34.52 -5.39 -1.33
C PHE A 24 -35.37 -5.03 -0.10
N LYS A 25 -36.54 -4.43 -0.29
CA LYS A 25 -37.48 -4.05 0.79
C LYS A 25 -38.34 -5.23 1.24
N ASP A 26 -38.57 -6.21 0.39
CA ASP A 26 -39.36 -7.41 0.71
C ASP A 26 -38.52 -8.42 1.48
N LYS A 27 -38.93 -8.74 2.73
CA LYS A 27 -38.22 -9.69 3.61
C LYS A 27 -37.99 -11.07 2.98
N ASN A 28 -38.88 -11.51 2.10
CA ASN A 28 -38.77 -12.81 1.46
C ASN A 28 -37.85 -12.80 0.22
N ARG A 29 -37.75 -11.67 -0.48
CA ARG A 29 -36.98 -11.52 -1.72
C ARG A 29 -35.60 -10.86 -1.52
N SER A 30 -35.40 -10.17 -0.38
CA SER A 30 -34.16 -9.43 -0.15
C SER A 30 -32.91 -10.30 -0.19
N LYS A 31 -33.01 -11.53 0.30
CA LYS A 31 -31.87 -12.47 0.27
C LYS A 31 -31.50 -12.89 -1.15
N ASP A 32 -32.51 -13.21 -1.97
CA ASP A 32 -32.30 -13.60 -3.36
C ASP A 32 -31.82 -12.40 -4.21
N ALA A 33 -32.37 -11.20 -3.93
CA ALA A 33 -31.90 -9.95 -4.56
C ALA A 33 -30.43 -9.65 -4.24
N MET A 34 -29.97 -9.89 -2.99
CA MET A 34 -28.57 -9.72 -2.62
C MET A 34 -27.65 -10.73 -3.30
N ILE A 35 -28.05 -11.99 -3.42
CA ILE A 35 -27.30 -13.01 -4.13
C ILE A 35 -27.16 -12.61 -5.60
N ARG A 36 -28.28 -12.27 -6.24
CA ARG A 36 -28.33 -11.83 -7.64
C ARG A 36 -27.47 -10.59 -7.89
N LEU A 37 -27.48 -9.61 -6.95
CA LEU A 37 -26.63 -8.43 -7.03
C LEU A 37 -25.15 -8.81 -6.96
N SER A 38 -24.77 -9.71 -6.05
CA SER A 38 -23.38 -10.16 -5.93
C SER A 38 -22.89 -10.83 -7.22
N GLU A 39 -23.68 -11.73 -7.77
CA GLU A 39 -23.38 -12.41 -9.05
C GLU A 39 -23.26 -11.42 -10.21
N ALA A 40 -24.17 -10.42 -10.28
CA ALA A 40 -24.14 -9.39 -11.30
C ALA A 40 -22.88 -8.52 -11.20
N VAL A 41 -22.49 -8.11 -9.98
CA VAL A 41 -21.28 -7.32 -9.73
C VAL A 41 -20.01 -8.13 -10.08
N GLU A 42 -19.92 -9.39 -9.66
CA GLU A 42 -18.80 -10.26 -10.01
C GLU A 42 -18.66 -10.41 -11.55
N ARG A 43 -19.75 -10.65 -12.21
CA ARG A 43 -19.76 -10.75 -13.68
C ARG A 43 -19.36 -9.43 -14.34
N ALA A 44 -19.89 -8.29 -13.87
CA ALA A 44 -19.52 -6.98 -14.38
C ALA A 44 -18.03 -6.69 -14.20
N ILE A 45 -17.44 -7.05 -13.06
CA ILE A 45 -15.99 -6.92 -12.78
C ILE A 45 -15.16 -7.75 -13.76
N ILE A 46 -15.58 -8.98 -14.06
CA ILE A 46 -14.87 -9.87 -14.98
C ILE A 46 -14.92 -9.32 -16.41
N GLU A 47 -16.10 -8.96 -16.89
CA GLU A 47 -16.32 -8.49 -18.27
C GLU A 47 -15.65 -7.13 -18.57
N SER A 48 -15.50 -6.28 -17.54
CA SER A 48 -14.95 -4.92 -17.66
C SER A 48 -13.49 -4.80 -17.21
N GLU A 49 -12.85 -5.91 -16.84
CA GLU A 49 -11.51 -5.91 -16.26
C GLU A 49 -11.38 -5.03 -15.01
N GLY A 50 -12.47 -4.86 -14.24
CA GLY A 50 -12.44 -4.26 -12.92
C GLY A 50 -13.16 -2.92 -12.78
N LEU A 51 -13.83 -2.39 -13.80
CA LEU A 51 -14.65 -1.17 -13.71
C LEU A 51 -16.14 -1.52 -13.80
N VAL A 52 -16.92 -1.06 -12.84
CA VAL A 52 -18.38 -1.28 -12.79
C VAL A 52 -19.12 0.06 -12.68
N GLU A 53 -20.06 0.32 -13.55
CA GLU A 53 -21.00 1.43 -13.42
C GLU A 53 -22.29 0.94 -12.74
N ILE A 54 -22.69 1.61 -11.69
CA ILE A 54 -23.97 1.38 -11.00
C ILE A 54 -24.85 2.58 -11.29
N ASP A 55 -26.00 2.33 -11.90
CA ASP A 55 -27.02 3.34 -12.18
C ASP A 55 -28.20 3.13 -11.20
N ILE A 56 -28.42 4.10 -10.34
CA ILE A 56 -29.57 4.10 -9.41
C ILE A 56 -30.46 5.28 -9.78
N LEU A 57 -31.59 4.99 -10.43
CA LEU A 57 -32.58 6.00 -10.83
C LEU A 57 -32.01 7.17 -11.65
N GLY A 58 -31.00 6.92 -12.49
CA GLY A 58 -30.32 7.90 -13.31
C GLY A 58 -29.08 8.53 -12.67
N GLU A 59 -28.80 8.24 -11.40
CA GLU A 59 -27.52 8.60 -10.79
C GLU A 59 -26.50 7.50 -11.04
N LYS A 60 -25.46 7.83 -11.79
CA LYS A 60 -24.41 6.92 -12.19
C LYS A 60 -23.19 7.05 -11.31
N THR A 61 -22.75 5.93 -10.76
CA THR A 61 -21.53 5.84 -9.96
C THR A 61 -20.61 4.78 -10.54
N ILE A 62 -19.37 5.14 -10.83
CA ILE A 62 -18.37 4.18 -11.31
C ILE A 62 -17.52 3.72 -10.12
N MET A 63 -17.40 2.41 -9.99
CA MET A 63 -16.58 1.75 -8.96
C MET A 63 -15.48 0.93 -9.64
N SER A 64 -14.37 0.76 -8.94
CA SER A 64 -13.24 -0.05 -9.40
C SER A 64 -12.77 -1.00 -8.30
N ASN A 65 -12.46 -2.25 -8.67
CA ASN A 65 -11.80 -3.19 -7.79
C ASN A 65 -10.26 -3.11 -7.89
N LYS A 66 -9.73 -2.26 -8.79
CA LYS A 66 -8.27 -2.11 -9.04
C LYS A 66 -7.73 -0.78 -8.53
N PHE A 67 -8.31 -0.18 -7.50
CA PHE A 67 -7.90 1.13 -6.97
C PHE A 67 -7.77 2.23 -8.04
N SER A 68 -8.65 2.22 -9.03
CA SER A 68 -8.63 3.19 -10.13
C SER A 68 -9.64 4.30 -9.88
N CYS A 69 -9.25 5.54 -10.19
CA CYS A 69 -10.14 6.68 -10.16
C CYS A 69 -10.95 6.73 -11.47
N ALA A 70 -12.26 6.64 -11.36
CA ALA A 70 -13.16 6.69 -12.51
C ALA A 70 -13.12 8.03 -13.27
N ASN A 71 -12.84 9.14 -12.56
CA ASN A 71 -12.90 10.48 -13.16
C ASN A 71 -11.61 10.85 -13.89
N CYS A 72 -10.44 10.49 -13.37
CA CYS A 72 -9.16 10.91 -13.95
C CYS A 72 -8.33 9.76 -14.54
N GLY A 73 -8.81 8.51 -14.45
CA GLY A 73 -8.11 7.33 -14.93
C GLY A 73 -6.86 6.94 -14.14
N PHE A 74 -6.55 7.66 -13.05
CA PHE A 74 -5.42 7.29 -12.19
C PHE A 74 -5.67 5.93 -11.57
N SER A 75 -4.71 5.02 -11.73
CA SER A 75 -4.75 3.71 -11.08
C SER A 75 -3.64 3.63 -10.04
N PHE A 76 -4.03 3.37 -8.79
CA PHE A 76 -3.08 3.11 -7.72
C PHE A 76 -2.48 1.71 -7.92
N PRO A 77 -1.15 1.56 -7.83
CA PRO A 77 -0.51 0.26 -7.99
C PRO A 77 -0.95 -0.70 -6.89
N GLU A 78 -0.88 -1.99 -7.16
CA GLU A 78 -1.18 -3.01 -6.16
C GLU A 78 -0.29 -2.84 -4.92
N ILE A 79 -0.91 -2.87 -3.72
CA ILE A 79 -0.20 -2.70 -2.46
C ILE A 79 0.45 -4.03 -2.08
N GLU A 80 1.70 -4.18 -2.46
CA GLU A 80 2.51 -5.36 -2.18
C GLU A 80 3.88 -4.96 -1.60
N PRO A 81 4.61 -5.85 -0.91
CA PRO A 81 5.86 -5.50 -0.23
C PRO A 81 6.89 -4.80 -1.11
N ARG A 82 7.00 -5.16 -2.39
CA ARG A 82 7.95 -4.54 -3.32
C ARG A 82 7.64 -3.08 -3.65
N LEU A 83 6.40 -2.60 -3.40
CA LEU A 83 6.04 -1.18 -3.53
C LEU A 83 6.83 -0.32 -2.54
N PHE A 84 7.17 -0.85 -1.38
CA PHE A 84 7.91 -0.16 -0.31
C PHE A 84 9.43 -0.40 -0.37
N SER A 85 9.93 -1.00 -1.44
CA SER A 85 11.36 -1.26 -1.62
C SER A 85 11.97 -0.30 -2.63
N PHE A 86 12.91 0.52 -2.21
CA PHE A 86 13.68 1.40 -3.10
C PHE A 86 14.70 0.64 -3.98
N ASN A 87 14.93 -0.66 -3.72
CA ASN A 87 15.76 -1.54 -4.55
C ASN A 87 14.94 -2.25 -5.64
N SER A 88 13.62 -2.16 -5.58
CA SER A 88 12.73 -2.70 -6.60
C SER A 88 12.33 -1.61 -7.58
N PRO A 89 12.40 -1.83 -8.90
CA PRO A 89 11.88 -0.89 -9.90
C PRO A 89 10.40 -0.54 -9.71
N TYR A 90 9.65 -1.43 -9.04
CA TYR A 90 8.24 -1.24 -8.74
C TYR A 90 7.98 -0.19 -7.65
N GLY A 91 8.86 -0.09 -6.64
CA GLY A 91 8.73 0.83 -5.51
C GLY A 91 9.67 2.03 -5.56
N ALA A 92 10.75 1.94 -6.31
CA ALA A 92 11.74 3.01 -6.42
C ALA A 92 11.17 4.26 -7.10
N CYS A 93 11.66 5.42 -6.70
CA CYS A 93 11.44 6.66 -7.45
C CYS A 93 12.00 6.50 -8.87
N ALA A 94 11.18 6.71 -9.88
CA ALA A 94 11.56 6.52 -11.29
C ALA A 94 12.68 7.47 -11.74
N THR A 95 12.74 8.68 -11.17
CA THR A 95 13.74 9.69 -11.54
C THR A 95 15.14 9.36 -11.04
N CYS A 96 15.26 8.91 -9.78
CA CYS A 96 16.59 8.60 -9.20
C CYS A 96 16.83 7.09 -9.03
N ASN A 97 15.94 6.23 -9.51
CA ASN A 97 16.04 4.78 -9.38
C ASN A 97 16.36 4.31 -7.94
N GLY A 98 15.73 4.94 -6.94
CA GLY A 98 15.92 4.60 -5.54
C GLY A 98 17.20 5.15 -4.91
N LEU A 99 18.00 5.98 -5.60
CA LEU A 99 19.19 6.61 -5.02
C LEU A 99 18.86 7.64 -3.94
N GLY A 100 17.78 8.39 -4.11
CA GLY A 100 17.41 9.51 -3.26
C GLY A 100 18.15 10.79 -3.58
N THR A 101 19.18 10.74 -4.43
CA THR A 101 20.01 11.87 -4.87
C THR A 101 19.90 12.06 -6.39
N LYS A 102 20.29 13.25 -6.89
CA LYS A 102 20.25 13.57 -8.32
C LYS A 102 21.15 12.63 -9.15
N TYR A 103 22.28 12.22 -8.59
CA TYR A 103 23.22 11.30 -9.21
C TYR A 103 23.93 10.46 -8.16
N PHE A 104 24.53 9.37 -8.57
CA PHE A 104 25.28 8.47 -7.67
C PHE A 104 26.45 9.21 -7.02
N GLY A 105 26.54 9.12 -5.68
CA GLY A 105 27.54 9.84 -4.89
C GLY A 105 27.26 11.34 -4.69
N GLY A 106 26.17 11.86 -5.25
CA GLY A 106 25.76 13.25 -5.04
C GLY A 106 25.17 13.50 -3.66
N LEU A 107 25.21 14.79 -3.23
CA LEU A 107 24.62 15.24 -1.97
C LEU A 107 23.22 15.85 -2.17
N ASP A 108 22.92 16.33 -3.38
CA ASP A 108 21.65 16.98 -3.71
C ASP A 108 20.53 15.95 -3.74
N ALA A 109 19.46 16.22 -3.00
CA ALA A 109 18.28 15.39 -3.01
C ALA A 109 17.62 15.34 -4.40
N CYS A 110 17.07 14.20 -4.76
CA CYS A 110 16.27 14.04 -5.98
C CYS A 110 15.06 14.97 -5.92
N GLU A 111 14.80 15.70 -6.99
CA GLU A 111 13.71 16.71 -7.05
C GLU A 111 12.32 16.07 -6.94
N ASP A 112 12.13 14.87 -7.48
CA ASP A 112 10.84 14.18 -7.44
C ASP A 112 10.50 13.58 -6.08
N CYS A 113 11.42 12.83 -5.47
CA CYS A 113 11.16 12.14 -4.21
C CYS A 113 11.69 12.91 -2.98
N GLY A 114 12.38 14.03 -3.15
CA GLY A 114 12.93 14.81 -2.05
C GLY A 114 13.88 14.01 -1.13
N GLY A 115 14.62 13.05 -1.68
CA GLY A 115 15.50 12.17 -0.92
C GLY A 115 14.83 10.89 -0.38
N LYS A 116 13.53 10.75 -0.50
CA LYS A 116 12.75 9.63 0.08
C LYS A 116 12.94 8.29 -0.64
N ARG A 117 13.55 8.27 -1.81
CA ARG A 117 13.93 7.09 -2.60
C ARG A 117 12.78 6.31 -3.21
N LEU A 118 11.56 6.47 -2.71
CA LEU A 118 10.36 5.74 -3.12
C LEU A 118 9.50 6.59 -4.05
N ARG A 119 8.65 5.92 -4.82
CA ARG A 119 7.63 6.55 -5.64
C ARG A 119 6.52 7.15 -4.78
N LYS A 120 5.80 8.14 -5.34
CA LYS A 120 4.78 8.90 -4.60
C LYS A 120 3.66 8.02 -4.04
N GLU A 121 3.27 6.98 -4.76
CA GLU A 121 2.21 6.07 -4.34
C GLU A 121 2.59 5.33 -3.04
N ALA A 122 3.83 4.86 -2.91
CA ALA A 122 4.31 4.24 -1.68
C ALA A 122 4.26 5.19 -0.47
N LEU A 123 4.43 6.49 -0.70
CA LEU A 123 4.38 7.52 0.35
C LEU A 123 2.94 7.88 0.77
N ASN A 124 1.94 7.47 -0.01
CA ASN A 124 0.52 7.69 0.28
C ASN A 124 -0.18 6.45 0.86
N VAL A 125 0.59 5.47 1.34
CA VAL A 125 0.10 4.36 2.16
C VAL A 125 0.47 4.64 3.61
N PHE A 126 -0.53 4.73 4.48
CA PHE A 126 -0.35 5.11 5.87
C PHE A 126 -0.69 3.95 6.80
N LEU A 127 0.04 3.82 7.91
CA LEU A 127 -0.24 2.83 8.96
C LEU A 127 -1.31 3.29 9.95
N ASP A 128 -1.57 4.59 9.97
CA ASP A 128 -2.50 5.19 10.92
C ASP A 128 -3.17 6.40 10.23
N ASP A 129 -4.48 6.44 10.30
CA ASP A 129 -5.29 7.49 9.67
C ASP A 129 -5.16 8.85 10.36
N THR A 130 -4.81 8.85 11.65
CA THR A 130 -4.75 10.05 12.48
C THR A 130 -3.48 10.85 12.19
N HIS A 131 -2.33 10.20 12.20
CA HIS A 131 -1.02 10.85 12.05
C HIS A 131 -0.46 10.73 10.63
N LYS A 132 -1.10 9.94 9.76
CA LYS A 132 -0.67 9.68 8.38
C LYS A 132 0.81 9.30 8.26
N ILE A 133 1.25 8.39 9.13
CA ILE A 133 2.63 7.89 9.16
C ILE A 133 2.83 6.86 8.07
N ASN A 134 3.76 7.11 7.17
CA ASN A 134 4.14 6.20 6.07
C ASN A 134 5.47 5.49 6.37
N ILE A 135 5.90 4.64 5.45
CA ILE A 135 7.12 3.83 5.61
C ILE A 135 8.39 4.68 5.79
N VAL A 136 8.48 5.86 5.17
CA VAL A 136 9.65 6.74 5.29
C VAL A 136 9.69 7.35 6.68
N ASP A 137 8.55 7.84 7.19
CA ASP A 137 8.46 8.41 8.53
C ASP A 137 8.91 7.41 9.60
N ILE A 138 8.55 6.12 9.44
CA ILE A 138 8.98 5.04 10.35
C ILE A 138 10.46 4.75 10.22
N THR A 139 10.98 4.68 9.00
CA THR A 139 12.40 4.37 8.78
C THR A 139 13.32 5.52 9.17
N ASP A 140 12.81 6.75 9.25
CA ASP A 140 13.52 7.93 9.76
C ASP A 140 13.62 7.94 11.30
N LEU A 141 12.81 7.12 11.98
CA LEU A 141 12.95 6.96 13.43
C LEU A 141 14.27 6.29 13.80
N THR A 142 14.77 6.64 14.99
CA THR A 142 15.82 5.83 15.59
C THR A 142 15.27 4.48 16.03
N ILE A 143 16.14 3.46 16.15
CA ILE A 143 15.75 2.11 16.58
C ILE A 143 14.96 2.15 17.89
N ALA A 144 15.37 2.99 18.85
CA ALA A 144 14.64 3.16 20.12
C ALA A 144 13.22 3.70 19.88
N LYS A 145 13.08 4.78 19.12
CA LYS A 145 11.77 5.38 18.81
C LYS A 145 10.89 4.46 17.97
N ALA A 146 11.46 3.72 17.01
CA ALA A 146 10.73 2.74 16.23
C ALA A 146 10.15 1.63 17.12
N LYS A 147 10.91 1.14 18.11
CA LYS A 147 10.42 0.18 19.10
C LYS A 147 9.23 0.73 19.89
N GLU A 148 9.34 1.94 20.41
CA GLU A 148 8.24 2.62 21.13
C GLU A 148 7.00 2.75 20.24
N TYR A 149 7.18 3.16 18.99
CA TYR A 149 6.07 3.28 18.03
C TYR A 149 5.34 1.95 17.82
N PHE A 150 6.06 0.85 17.53
CA PHE A 150 5.44 -0.46 17.33
C PHE A 150 4.86 -1.06 18.61
N ALA A 151 5.30 -0.65 19.78
CA ALA A 151 4.71 -1.06 21.06
C ALA A 151 3.37 -0.37 21.34
N THR A 152 3.17 0.83 20.81
CA THR A 152 1.99 1.68 21.04
C THR A 152 1.09 1.84 19.83
N LEU A 153 1.34 1.09 18.75
CA LEU A 153 0.59 1.20 17.50
C LEU A 153 -0.91 0.94 17.76
N PRO A 154 -1.80 1.91 17.46
CA PRO A 154 -3.23 1.80 17.76
C PRO A 154 -3.93 0.92 16.72
N LEU A 155 -3.87 -0.38 16.90
CA LEU A 155 -4.54 -1.36 16.04
C LEU A 155 -5.90 -1.74 16.61
N THR A 156 -6.90 -1.85 15.76
CA THR A 156 -8.19 -2.47 16.11
C THR A 156 -8.00 -3.96 16.39
N PRO A 157 -8.92 -4.63 17.09
CA PRO A 157 -8.82 -6.07 17.36
C PRO A 157 -8.61 -6.92 16.09
N LYS A 158 -9.27 -6.56 14.99
CA LYS A 158 -9.12 -7.25 13.69
C LYS A 158 -7.76 -7.03 13.07
N GLU A 159 -7.23 -5.81 13.11
CA GLU A 159 -5.90 -5.50 12.64
C GLU A 159 -4.82 -6.16 13.49
N MET A 160 -5.02 -6.23 14.81
CA MET A 160 -4.13 -6.93 15.73
C MET A 160 -4.06 -8.43 15.41
N GLU A 161 -5.18 -9.07 15.08
CA GLU A 161 -5.20 -10.48 14.67
C GLU A 161 -4.32 -10.70 13.43
N ILE A 162 -4.41 -9.82 12.44
CA ILE A 162 -3.63 -9.90 11.20
C ILE A 162 -2.15 -9.57 11.44
N ALA A 163 -1.88 -8.49 12.19
CA ALA A 163 -0.53 -7.92 12.31
C ALA A 163 0.29 -8.51 13.46
N SER A 164 -0.30 -9.28 14.38
CA SER A 164 0.35 -9.71 15.64
C SER A 164 1.66 -10.48 15.42
N VAL A 165 1.74 -11.33 14.42
CA VAL A 165 2.96 -12.08 14.11
C VAL A 165 4.04 -11.16 13.56
N ILE A 166 3.66 -10.25 12.66
CA ILE A 166 4.58 -9.30 12.00
C ILE A 166 5.12 -8.29 13.03
N THR A 167 4.26 -7.72 13.86
CA THR A 167 4.67 -6.74 14.88
C THR A 167 5.58 -7.35 15.94
N LYS A 168 5.33 -8.60 16.36
CA LYS A 168 6.23 -9.32 17.26
C LYS A 168 7.60 -9.54 16.66
N GLU A 169 7.67 -9.92 15.39
CA GLU A 169 8.93 -10.11 14.69
C GLU A 169 9.70 -8.80 14.54
N ILE A 170 9.03 -7.70 14.18
CA ILE A 170 9.63 -6.36 14.11
C ILE A 170 10.19 -5.97 15.48
N GLN A 171 9.39 -6.11 16.56
CA GLN A 171 9.81 -5.77 17.91
C GLN A 171 11.01 -6.61 18.35
N SER A 172 11.02 -7.90 18.08
CA SER A 172 12.15 -8.79 18.36
C SER A 172 13.44 -8.31 17.68
N ARG A 173 13.39 -7.98 16.40
CA ARG A 173 14.53 -7.47 15.65
C ARG A 173 15.03 -6.11 16.17
N LEU A 174 14.11 -5.22 16.53
CA LEU A 174 14.47 -3.95 17.15
C LEU A 174 15.13 -4.15 18.52
N ASP A 175 14.68 -5.13 19.31
CA ASP A 175 15.30 -5.50 20.58
C ASP A 175 16.74 -5.99 20.39
N PHE A 176 17.01 -6.83 19.38
CA PHE A 176 18.38 -7.23 19.08
C PHE A 176 19.27 -6.03 18.75
N MET A 177 18.75 -5.09 17.94
CA MET A 177 19.50 -3.89 17.60
C MET A 177 19.77 -3.00 18.83
N LEU A 178 18.83 -2.90 19.76
CA LEU A 178 19.00 -2.19 21.04
C LEU A 178 20.05 -2.88 21.92
N ASN A 179 19.98 -4.22 22.03
CA ASN A 179 20.90 -5.01 22.86
C ASN A 179 22.35 -4.91 22.40
N VAL A 180 22.59 -4.73 21.10
CA VAL A 180 23.95 -4.49 20.57
C VAL A 180 24.36 -3.00 20.62
N GLY A 181 23.54 -2.13 21.26
CA GLY A 181 23.88 -0.74 21.51
C GLY A 181 23.69 0.20 20.31
N LEU A 182 22.72 -0.10 19.41
CA LEU A 182 22.41 0.70 18.21
C LEU A 182 21.15 1.55 18.37
N ALA A 183 20.74 1.88 19.60
CA ALA A 183 19.50 2.62 19.89
C ALA A 183 19.36 3.95 19.12
N TYR A 184 20.47 4.64 18.90
CA TYR A 184 20.54 5.95 18.25
C TYR A 184 20.49 5.91 16.71
N LEU A 185 20.73 4.73 16.12
CA LEU A 185 20.80 4.58 14.67
C LEU A 185 19.40 4.64 14.03
N GLN A 186 19.29 5.35 12.91
CA GLN A 186 18.06 5.36 12.10
C GLN A 186 17.99 4.15 11.19
N LEU A 187 16.77 3.63 10.95
CA LEU A 187 16.55 2.45 10.11
C LEU A 187 16.91 2.71 8.63
N ASN A 188 16.77 3.94 8.15
CA ASN A 188 17.12 4.35 6.78
C ASN A 188 18.60 4.72 6.60
N ARG A 189 19.45 4.54 7.62
CA ARG A 189 20.86 4.86 7.56
C ARG A 189 21.52 4.14 6.38
N LYS A 190 22.19 4.90 5.51
CA LYS A 190 22.91 4.34 4.36
C LYS A 190 24.11 3.52 4.81
N ALA A 191 24.31 2.36 4.19
CA ALA A 191 25.37 1.42 4.57
C ALA A 191 26.78 2.00 4.45
N ASP A 192 27.01 2.85 3.46
CA ASP A 192 28.28 3.56 3.22
C ASP A 192 28.61 4.64 4.27
N THR A 193 27.62 5.02 5.08
CA THR A 193 27.79 6.00 6.17
C THR A 193 27.99 5.35 7.54
N LEU A 194 27.94 4.01 7.62
CA LEU A 194 28.14 3.28 8.87
C LEU A 194 29.62 3.19 9.23
N SER A 195 29.95 3.36 10.50
CA SER A 195 31.27 3.01 11.00
C SER A 195 31.50 1.49 11.00
N GLY A 196 32.74 1.04 10.96
CA GLY A 196 33.07 -0.38 11.02
C GLY A 196 32.45 -1.11 12.21
N GLY A 197 32.42 -0.46 13.39
CA GLY A 197 31.80 -1.00 14.59
C GLY A 197 30.27 -1.09 14.50
N GLU A 198 29.61 -0.14 13.87
CA GLU A 198 28.16 -0.19 13.61
C GLU A 198 27.81 -1.35 12.66
N ALA A 199 28.53 -1.46 11.55
CA ALA A 199 28.34 -2.53 10.58
C ALA A 199 28.55 -3.92 11.21
N GLN A 200 29.55 -4.08 12.07
CA GLN A 200 29.79 -5.33 12.78
C GLN A 200 28.65 -5.66 13.76
N ARG A 201 28.16 -4.68 14.52
CA ARG A 201 27.04 -4.86 15.45
C ARG A 201 25.73 -5.20 14.71
N ILE A 202 25.46 -4.59 13.56
CA ILE A 202 24.32 -4.93 12.70
C ILE A 202 24.40 -6.39 12.26
N ARG A 203 25.59 -6.86 11.84
CA ARG A 203 25.79 -8.27 11.47
C ARG A 203 25.52 -9.22 12.63
N LEU A 204 26.00 -8.91 13.82
CA LEU A 204 25.74 -9.69 15.03
C LEU A 204 24.25 -9.77 15.34
N ALA A 205 23.54 -8.65 15.31
CA ALA A 205 22.10 -8.60 15.53
C ALA A 205 21.34 -9.44 14.48
N SER A 206 21.75 -9.38 13.21
CA SER A 206 21.15 -10.18 12.13
C SER A 206 21.35 -11.68 12.32
N GLN A 207 22.55 -12.11 12.75
CA GLN A 207 22.86 -13.53 13.00
C GLN A 207 22.07 -14.09 14.21
N LEU A 208 22.00 -13.33 15.30
CA LEU A 208 21.23 -13.72 16.47
C LEU A 208 19.72 -13.78 16.18
N GLY A 209 19.19 -12.81 15.43
CA GLY A 209 17.78 -12.79 15.04
C GLY A 209 17.39 -13.96 14.14
N SER A 210 18.27 -14.45 13.27
CA SER A 210 17.99 -15.57 12.37
C SER A 210 17.99 -16.94 13.06
N GLN A 211 18.67 -17.08 14.20
CA GLN A 211 18.74 -18.34 14.94
C GLN A 211 17.52 -18.62 15.82
N LEU A 212 16.68 -17.64 16.08
CA LEU A 212 15.51 -17.78 16.95
C LEU A 212 14.19 -18.01 16.16
N VAL A 213 14.24 -18.00 14.86
CA VAL A 213 13.07 -18.20 13.96
C VAL A 213 13.12 -19.59 13.25
N GLY A 214 14.01 -20.49 13.69
CA GLY A 214 14.14 -21.85 13.21
C GLY A 214 13.34 -22.86 14.04
#